data_1dfa7b518fa4e9fe9a21caf82e676c3c
#
_entry.id   1dfa7b518fa4e9fe9a21caf82e676c3c
#
_cell.length_a   1.000
_cell.length_b   1.000
_cell.length_c   1.000
_cell.angle_alpha   90.00
_cell.angle_beta   90.00
_cell.angle_gamma   90.00
#
_symmetry.space_group_name_H-M   'P 1'
#
loop_
_entity.id
_entity.type
_entity.pdbx_description
1 polymer ?
#
loop_
_entity_poly.entity_id
_entity_poly.type
_entity_poly.pdbx_seq_one_letter_code
_entity_poly.pdbx_strand_id
1 'polypeptide(L)'
;MREAGRGGSPVLVLHGGPGPAGVAPLVEHLASDHRVVAPTHPGWDGTVRPGDLDSVPALAAAHLGLLGRLGLRDVTVIGTSFGGWVATQTALDDREGRISRLVLVDAIGPVIPGQRITVPTGPPAPASQGGPSAQAMAALRAYAGPTMADADLLPRLSTVTCPVLVLWGVDDTVVTPDFGRAYAAAFPHARFELVPGAGHQPIREKPETVFTRLDSFLTPRTSATGH
;
A
#
# COMPACT_ATOMS: atom_id res chain seq x y z
N MET A 1 -4.99 2.08 -15.71
CA MET A 1 -5.72 1.29 -14.69
C MET A 1 -5.84 -0.13 -15.21
N ARG A 2 -5.51 -1.13 -14.41
CA ARG A 2 -5.71 -2.56 -14.70
C ARG A 2 -6.88 -3.06 -13.82
N GLU A 3 -7.85 -3.74 -14.43
CA GLU A 3 -8.86 -4.53 -13.74
C GLU A 3 -8.60 -6.01 -14.05
N ALA A 4 -8.68 -6.86 -13.03
CA ALA A 4 -8.45 -8.30 -13.16
C ALA A 4 -9.40 -9.06 -12.22
N GLY A 5 -9.69 -10.33 -12.57
CA GLY A 5 -10.66 -11.12 -11.82
C GLY A 5 -12.11 -10.59 -11.94
N ARG A 6 -13.08 -11.40 -11.63
CA ARG A 6 -14.51 -11.02 -11.72
C ARG A 6 -15.33 -11.48 -10.52
N GLY A 7 -14.73 -12.24 -9.61
CA GLY A 7 -15.40 -12.82 -8.44
C GLY A 7 -14.94 -12.21 -7.13
N GLY A 8 -15.58 -12.61 -6.05
CA GLY A 8 -15.17 -12.31 -4.68
C GLY A 8 -15.24 -10.84 -4.26
N SER A 9 -14.67 -10.56 -3.10
CA SER A 9 -14.62 -9.21 -2.55
C SER A 9 -13.66 -8.32 -3.35
N PRO A 10 -14.00 -7.03 -3.56
CA PRO A 10 -13.14 -6.12 -4.31
C PRO A 10 -11.85 -5.80 -3.57
N VAL A 11 -10.76 -5.73 -4.32
CA VAL A 11 -9.42 -5.36 -3.83
C VAL A 11 -8.90 -4.19 -4.65
N LEU A 12 -8.49 -3.12 -3.96
CA LEU A 12 -7.76 -1.99 -4.54
C LEU A 12 -6.27 -2.18 -4.26
N VAL A 13 -5.43 -2.29 -5.31
CA VAL A 13 -3.99 -2.46 -5.16
C VAL A 13 -3.26 -1.18 -5.59
N LEU A 14 -2.52 -0.57 -4.67
CA LEU A 14 -1.81 0.69 -4.85
C LEU A 14 -0.29 0.45 -4.86
N HIS A 15 0.33 0.76 -6.00
CA HIS A 15 1.76 0.54 -6.21
C HIS A 15 2.64 1.57 -5.53
N GLY A 16 3.90 1.21 -5.26
CA GLY A 16 4.95 2.10 -4.79
C GLY A 16 5.77 2.76 -5.91
N GLY A 17 6.98 3.17 -5.58
CA GLY A 17 7.92 3.84 -6.50
C GLY A 17 8.16 3.10 -7.83
N PRO A 18 8.34 1.77 -7.84
CA PRO A 18 8.53 1.01 -9.08
C PRO A 18 7.36 1.06 -10.08
N GLY A 19 6.20 1.56 -9.66
CA GLY A 19 5.01 1.61 -10.51
C GLY A 19 4.21 0.30 -10.53
N PRO A 20 3.25 0.17 -11.46
CA PRO A 20 2.35 -0.99 -11.56
C PRO A 20 3.08 -2.34 -11.70
N ALA A 21 4.26 -2.35 -12.35
CA ALA A 21 5.05 -3.57 -12.49
C ALA A 21 5.49 -4.17 -11.14
N GLY A 22 5.67 -3.32 -10.12
CA GLY A 22 6.05 -3.76 -8.76
C GLY A 22 4.97 -4.56 -8.05
N VAL A 23 3.71 -4.40 -8.44
CA VAL A 23 2.56 -5.10 -7.84
C VAL A 23 1.89 -6.08 -8.80
N ALA A 24 2.42 -6.25 -10.02
CA ALA A 24 1.83 -7.14 -11.02
C ALA A 24 1.66 -8.58 -10.53
N PRO A 25 2.65 -9.22 -9.86
CA PRO A 25 2.48 -10.57 -9.32
C PRO A 25 1.34 -10.67 -8.29
N LEU A 26 1.18 -9.63 -7.45
CA LEU A 26 0.10 -9.57 -6.49
C LEU A 26 -1.27 -9.45 -7.16
N VAL A 27 -1.38 -8.61 -8.19
CA VAL A 27 -2.62 -8.47 -8.97
C VAL A 27 -3.00 -9.80 -9.63
N GLU A 28 -2.04 -10.53 -10.18
CA GLU A 28 -2.26 -11.84 -10.81
C GLU A 28 -2.71 -12.88 -9.80
N HIS A 29 -2.07 -12.94 -8.65
CA HIS A 29 -2.44 -13.84 -7.55
C HIS A 29 -3.88 -13.60 -7.09
N LEU A 30 -4.22 -12.35 -6.78
CA LEU A 30 -5.54 -11.99 -6.26
C LEU A 30 -6.67 -12.14 -7.29
N ALA A 31 -6.36 -12.06 -8.57
CA ALA A 31 -7.37 -12.13 -9.65
C ALA A 31 -8.04 -13.52 -9.77
N SER A 32 -7.48 -14.57 -9.14
CA SER A 32 -8.11 -15.89 -9.08
C SER A 32 -9.42 -15.87 -8.30
N ASP A 33 -9.47 -15.13 -7.20
CA ASP A 33 -10.56 -15.19 -6.22
C ASP A 33 -11.20 -13.83 -5.91
N HIS A 34 -10.64 -12.74 -6.41
CA HIS A 34 -11.08 -11.38 -6.12
C HIS A 34 -11.28 -10.54 -7.38
N ARG A 35 -12.17 -9.53 -7.29
CA ARG A 35 -12.20 -8.44 -8.26
C ARG A 35 -11.13 -7.43 -7.91
N VAL A 36 -10.05 -7.36 -8.70
CA VAL A 36 -8.90 -6.49 -8.45
C VAL A 36 -8.98 -5.23 -9.30
N VAL A 37 -8.80 -4.07 -8.66
CA VAL A 37 -8.63 -2.77 -9.30
C VAL A 37 -7.24 -2.26 -8.94
N ALA A 38 -6.37 -2.08 -9.94
CA ALA A 38 -5.01 -1.60 -9.77
C ALA A 38 -4.77 -0.36 -10.65
N PRO A 39 -5.03 0.85 -10.12
CA PRO A 39 -4.78 2.08 -10.85
C PRO A 39 -3.29 2.37 -10.97
N THR A 40 -2.86 2.93 -12.09
CA THR A 40 -1.57 3.59 -12.21
C THR A 40 -1.70 4.98 -11.60
N HIS A 41 -0.88 5.31 -10.61
CA HIS A 41 -0.85 6.67 -10.08
C HIS A 41 -0.45 7.66 -11.18
N PRO A 42 -1.14 8.80 -11.33
CA PRO A 42 -0.75 9.81 -12.31
C PRO A 42 0.71 10.26 -12.09
N GLY A 43 1.47 10.33 -13.18
CA GLY A 43 2.91 10.59 -13.14
C GLY A 43 3.78 9.34 -13.28
N TRP A 44 3.21 8.13 -13.25
CA TRP A 44 3.92 6.88 -13.56
C TRP A 44 3.59 6.37 -14.96
N ASP A 45 4.47 5.57 -15.54
CA ASP A 45 4.29 4.87 -16.81
C ASP A 45 3.79 5.78 -17.96
N GLY A 46 4.39 6.96 -18.09
CA GLY A 46 4.03 7.91 -19.15
C GLY A 46 2.72 8.68 -18.91
N THR A 47 2.00 8.42 -17.83
CA THR A 47 0.79 9.20 -17.52
C THR A 47 1.14 10.60 -17.05
N VAL A 48 0.28 11.57 -17.40
CA VAL A 48 0.41 12.94 -16.92
C VAL A 48 -0.16 13.05 -15.50
N ARG A 49 0.54 13.75 -14.62
CA ARG A 49 0.01 14.13 -13.31
C ARG A 49 -0.74 15.46 -13.43
N PRO A 50 -2.05 15.52 -13.22
CA PRO A 50 -2.79 16.78 -13.12
C PRO A 50 -2.24 17.70 -12.03
N GLY A 51 -2.30 19.01 -12.23
CA GLY A 51 -1.73 19.97 -11.31
C GLY A 51 -2.39 20.02 -9.94
N ASP A 52 -3.65 19.67 -9.87
CA ASP A 52 -4.47 19.56 -8.65
C ASP A 52 -4.24 18.25 -7.86
N LEU A 53 -3.58 17.25 -8.46
CA LEU A 53 -3.09 16.07 -7.76
C LEU A 53 -1.66 16.31 -7.27
N ASP A 54 -1.51 17.11 -6.23
CA ASP A 54 -0.23 17.61 -5.72
C ASP A 54 0.19 17.03 -4.37
N SER A 55 -0.62 16.14 -3.79
CA SER A 55 -0.42 15.62 -2.44
C SER A 55 -0.97 14.20 -2.28
N VAL A 56 -0.52 13.51 -1.24
CA VAL A 56 -1.06 12.18 -0.88
C VAL A 56 -2.55 12.25 -0.54
N PRO A 57 -3.06 13.24 0.21
CA PRO A 57 -4.50 13.39 0.41
C PRO A 57 -5.30 13.57 -0.88
N ALA A 58 -4.81 14.37 -1.83
CA ALA A 58 -5.48 14.55 -3.13
C ALA A 58 -5.53 13.23 -3.91
N LEU A 59 -4.44 12.46 -3.91
CA LEU A 59 -4.39 11.15 -4.56
C LEU A 59 -5.32 10.13 -3.87
N ALA A 60 -5.39 10.13 -2.55
CA ALA A 60 -6.31 9.29 -1.78
C ALA A 60 -7.79 9.62 -2.10
N ALA A 61 -8.14 10.91 -2.16
CA ALA A 61 -9.47 11.36 -2.56
C ALA A 61 -9.83 10.90 -3.98
N ALA A 62 -8.87 10.93 -4.93
CA ALA A 62 -9.07 10.41 -6.29
C ALA A 62 -9.39 8.90 -6.28
N HIS A 63 -8.73 8.11 -5.42
CA HIS A 63 -9.01 6.67 -5.26
C HIS A 63 -10.36 6.41 -4.61
N LEU A 64 -10.76 7.16 -3.58
CA LEU A 64 -12.11 7.09 -3.01
C LEU A 64 -13.17 7.42 -4.05
N GLY A 65 -12.95 8.46 -4.85
CA GLY A 65 -13.81 8.80 -5.99
C GLY A 65 -13.88 7.69 -7.03
N LEU A 66 -12.77 6.97 -7.29
CA LEU A 66 -12.75 5.79 -8.17
C LEU A 66 -13.62 4.67 -7.59
N LEU A 67 -13.46 4.33 -6.31
CA LEU A 67 -14.30 3.32 -5.64
C LEU A 67 -15.79 3.69 -5.70
N GLY A 68 -16.11 4.98 -5.51
CA GLY A 68 -17.47 5.50 -5.63
C GLY A 68 -18.06 5.33 -7.04
N ARG A 69 -17.31 5.72 -8.07
CA ARG A 69 -17.74 5.56 -9.47
C ARG A 69 -17.94 4.10 -9.89
N LEU A 70 -17.15 3.19 -9.34
CA LEU A 70 -17.26 1.75 -9.59
C LEU A 70 -18.32 1.07 -8.69
N GLY A 71 -18.95 1.80 -7.77
CA GLY A 71 -19.94 1.27 -6.83
C GLY A 71 -19.38 0.25 -5.84
N LEU A 72 -18.05 0.27 -5.57
CA LEU A 72 -17.40 -0.73 -4.75
C LEU A 72 -17.58 -0.41 -3.26
N ARG A 73 -17.87 -1.48 -2.49
CA ARG A 73 -17.96 -1.52 -1.02
C ARG A 73 -17.27 -2.78 -0.52
N ASP A 74 -17.03 -2.89 0.78
CA ASP A 74 -16.29 -3.98 1.41
C ASP A 74 -14.91 -4.20 0.78
N VAL A 75 -14.27 -3.08 0.40
CA VAL A 75 -13.00 -3.08 -0.33
C VAL A 75 -11.84 -3.40 0.62
N THR A 76 -11.01 -4.36 0.25
CA THR A 76 -9.66 -4.46 0.82
C THR A 76 -8.74 -3.54 0.05
N VAL A 77 -8.07 -2.62 0.75
CA VAL A 77 -7.04 -1.77 0.15
C VAL A 77 -5.65 -2.32 0.51
N ILE A 78 -4.84 -2.58 -0.52
CA ILE A 78 -3.46 -3.08 -0.35
C ILE A 78 -2.52 -2.04 -0.95
N GLY A 79 -1.56 -1.57 -0.16
CA GLY A 79 -0.55 -0.63 -0.62
C GLY A 79 0.87 -1.03 -0.27
N THR A 80 1.81 -0.82 -1.21
CA THR A 80 3.23 -1.08 -0.98
C THR A 80 4.04 0.21 -1.01
N SER A 81 4.98 0.37 -0.07
CA SER A 81 5.86 1.55 0.01
C SER A 81 5.04 2.86 -0.01
N PHE A 82 5.26 3.73 -1.00
CA PHE A 82 4.44 4.93 -1.22
C PHE A 82 2.94 4.62 -1.37
N GLY A 83 2.60 3.56 -2.11
CA GLY A 83 1.20 3.11 -2.22
C GLY A 83 0.60 2.70 -0.87
N GLY A 84 1.42 2.28 0.09
CA GLY A 84 1.01 2.01 1.48
C GLY A 84 0.60 3.29 2.21
N TRP A 85 1.34 4.39 2.03
CA TRP A 85 0.92 5.69 2.55
C TRP A 85 -0.39 6.16 1.91
N VAL A 86 -0.51 6.05 0.58
CA VAL A 86 -1.76 6.40 -0.10
C VAL A 86 -2.92 5.53 0.39
N ALA A 87 -2.71 4.22 0.59
CA ALA A 87 -3.71 3.30 1.14
C ALA A 87 -4.15 3.71 2.55
N THR A 88 -3.19 4.06 3.41
CA THR A 88 -3.45 4.55 4.77
C THR A 88 -4.28 5.83 4.75
N GLN A 89 -3.89 6.80 3.92
CA GLN A 89 -4.64 8.05 3.78
C GLN A 89 -6.05 7.80 3.21
N THR A 90 -6.17 6.85 2.25
CA THR A 90 -7.47 6.47 1.70
C THR A 90 -8.39 5.90 2.78
N ALA A 91 -7.85 5.05 3.67
CA ALA A 91 -8.62 4.50 4.79
C ALA A 91 -9.01 5.56 5.83
N LEU A 92 -8.13 6.53 6.11
CA LEU A 92 -8.41 7.64 7.02
C LEU A 92 -9.51 8.59 6.52
N ASP A 93 -9.58 8.78 5.20
CA ASP A 93 -10.52 9.73 4.58
C ASP A 93 -11.83 9.05 4.11
N ASP A 94 -11.97 7.73 4.31
CA ASP A 94 -13.16 6.97 3.92
C ASP A 94 -14.35 7.23 4.86
N ARG A 95 -15.09 8.29 4.60
CA ARG A 95 -16.29 8.66 5.37
C ARG A 95 -17.52 7.84 5.04
N GLU A 96 -17.49 7.09 3.93
CA GLU A 96 -18.61 6.29 3.48
C GLU A 96 -18.53 4.82 3.92
N GLY A 97 -17.47 4.42 4.63
CA GLY A 97 -17.26 3.05 5.09
C GLY A 97 -17.16 2.04 3.95
N ARG A 98 -16.45 2.39 2.88
CA ARG A 98 -16.22 1.53 1.72
C ARG A 98 -15.14 0.49 1.97
N ILE A 99 -14.18 0.83 2.87
CA ILE A 99 -12.99 0.03 3.13
C ILE A 99 -13.22 -0.87 4.33
N SER A 100 -13.12 -2.17 4.12
CA SER A 100 -13.31 -3.19 5.15
C SER A 100 -12.02 -3.77 5.70
N ARG A 101 -10.90 -3.67 4.97
CA ARG A 101 -9.56 -4.15 5.37
C ARG A 101 -8.47 -3.28 4.77
N LEU A 102 -7.35 -3.17 5.47
CA LEU A 102 -6.15 -2.48 4.99
C LEU A 102 -4.95 -3.44 5.07
N VAL A 103 -4.13 -3.47 4.01
CA VAL A 103 -2.86 -4.21 3.98
C VAL A 103 -1.75 -3.27 3.59
N LEU A 104 -0.72 -3.22 4.39
CA LEU A 104 0.47 -2.39 4.19
C LEU A 104 1.69 -3.30 4.01
N VAL A 105 2.45 -3.08 2.94
CA VAL A 105 3.67 -3.83 2.65
C VAL A 105 4.83 -2.85 2.55
N ASP A 106 5.76 -2.88 3.49
CA ASP A 106 6.92 -1.97 3.60
C ASP A 106 6.53 -0.49 3.36
N ALA A 107 5.44 -0.06 3.99
CA ALA A 107 4.83 1.23 3.74
C ALA A 107 5.64 2.38 4.34
N ILE A 108 5.83 3.46 3.57
CA ILE A 108 6.29 4.76 4.08
C ILE A 108 5.09 5.61 4.52
N GLY A 109 5.33 6.80 5.03
CA GLY A 109 4.31 7.81 5.27
C GLY A 109 4.45 8.54 6.59
N PRO A 110 4.29 7.91 7.77
CA PRO A 110 4.34 8.66 9.02
C PRO A 110 5.77 9.09 9.39
N VAL A 111 5.87 10.20 10.08
CA VAL A 111 7.07 10.51 10.88
C VAL A 111 7.01 9.68 12.16
N ILE A 112 7.98 8.82 12.36
CA ILE A 112 8.10 7.97 13.56
C ILE A 112 9.34 8.40 14.34
N PRO A 113 9.21 8.78 15.62
CA PRO A 113 10.35 9.21 16.43
C PRO A 113 11.47 8.16 16.47
N GLY A 114 12.70 8.58 16.22
CA GLY A 114 13.87 7.71 16.19
C GLY A 114 14.01 6.83 14.94
N GLN A 115 13.06 6.87 14.02
CA GLN A 115 13.10 6.12 12.75
C GLN A 115 13.29 7.06 11.55
N ARG A 116 13.79 6.51 10.45
CA ARG A 116 14.07 7.27 9.23
C ARG A 116 13.54 6.52 8.00
N ILE A 117 13.10 7.29 7.00
CA ILE A 117 12.89 6.80 5.66
C ILE A 117 14.18 7.08 4.88
N THR A 118 14.89 6.03 4.49
CA THR A 118 16.15 6.14 3.74
C THR A 118 15.82 6.22 2.26
N VAL A 119 15.85 7.42 1.71
CA VAL A 119 15.69 7.60 0.26
C VAL A 119 17.04 7.27 -0.40
N PRO A 120 17.07 6.32 -1.36
CA PRO A 120 18.29 6.05 -2.10
C PRO A 120 18.84 7.32 -2.77
N THR A 121 20.10 7.67 -2.50
CA THR A 121 20.75 8.90 -3.01
C THR A 121 21.52 8.68 -4.32
N GLY A 122 21.63 7.41 -4.77
CA GLY A 122 22.26 7.04 -6.03
C GLY A 122 21.35 7.21 -7.25
N PRO A 123 21.89 6.98 -8.47
CA PRO A 123 21.04 6.87 -9.65
C PRO A 123 19.97 5.79 -9.40
N PRO A 124 18.72 6.01 -9.89
CA PRO A 124 17.66 5.03 -9.69
C PRO A 124 18.13 3.68 -10.25
N ALA A 125 17.85 2.62 -9.49
CA ALA A 125 18.12 1.27 -9.96
C ALA A 125 17.43 1.06 -11.32
N PRO A 126 18.04 0.35 -12.26
CA PRO A 126 17.41 0.06 -13.53
C PRO A 126 16.01 -0.54 -13.34
N ALA A 127 15.09 -0.25 -14.24
CA ALA A 127 13.74 -0.82 -14.19
C ALA A 127 13.75 -2.36 -14.17
N SER A 128 14.75 -2.98 -14.80
CA SER A 128 15.00 -4.43 -14.73
C SER A 128 15.29 -4.94 -13.31
N GLN A 129 15.80 -4.07 -12.43
CA GLN A 129 16.02 -4.35 -11.01
C GLN A 129 14.88 -3.85 -10.11
N GLY A 130 13.79 -3.34 -10.71
CA GLY A 130 12.61 -2.89 -9.99
C GLY A 130 12.75 -1.51 -9.36
N GLY A 131 13.69 -0.69 -9.82
CA GLY A 131 13.81 0.69 -9.40
C GLY A 131 12.75 1.59 -10.06
N PRO A 132 12.40 2.73 -9.42
CA PRO A 132 11.52 3.73 -10.02
C PRO A 132 12.23 4.45 -11.18
N SER A 133 11.50 4.78 -12.24
CA SER A 133 11.99 5.65 -13.31
C SER A 133 12.24 7.08 -12.81
N ALA A 134 13.00 7.90 -13.55
CA ALA A 134 13.18 9.31 -13.23
C ALA A 134 11.84 10.07 -13.16
N GLN A 135 10.90 9.76 -14.05
CA GLN A 135 9.54 10.31 -14.04
C GLN A 135 8.79 9.91 -12.76
N ALA A 136 8.85 8.63 -12.40
CA ALA A 136 8.22 8.10 -11.19
C ALA A 136 8.78 8.76 -9.92
N MET A 137 10.11 8.98 -9.87
CA MET A 137 10.75 9.67 -8.75
C MET A 137 10.33 11.15 -8.66
N ALA A 138 10.17 11.82 -9.79
CA ALA A 138 9.67 13.20 -9.81
C ALA A 138 8.22 13.28 -9.32
N ALA A 139 7.36 12.35 -9.75
CA ALA A 139 5.98 12.26 -9.30
C ALA A 139 5.91 11.92 -7.80
N LEU A 140 6.70 10.96 -7.34
CA LEU A 140 6.79 10.59 -5.93
C LEU A 140 7.12 11.80 -5.04
N ARG A 141 8.14 12.56 -5.43
CA ARG A 141 8.54 13.77 -4.69
C ARG A 141 7.46 14.86 -4.73
N ALA A 142 6.74 14.96 -5.82
CA ALA A 142 5.65 15.94 -5.96
C ALA A 142 4.47 15.63 -5.02
N TYR A 143 4.16 14.33 -4.81
CA TYR A 143 3.10 13.91 -3.87
C TYR A 143 3.56 13.90 -2.42
N ALA A 144 4.73 13.33 -2.17
CA ALA A 144 5.21 13.00 -0.82
C ALA A 144 6.06 14.10 -0.17
N GLY A 145 6.41 15.13 -0.95
CA GLY A 145 7.32 16.16 -0.49
C GLY A 145 8.77 15.68 -0.33
N PRO A 146 9.67 16.57 0.14
CA PRO A 146 11.11 16.29 0.20
C PRO A 146 11.48 15.25 1.27
N THR A 147 10.70 15.15 2.34
CA THR A 147 10.95 14.23 3.47
C THR A 147 10.35 12.85 3.25
N MET A 148 9.45 12.71 2.27
CA MET A 148 8.64 11.51 2.05
C MET A 148 7.89 11.02 3.29
N ALA A 149 7.54 11.94 4.18
CA ALA A 149 6.86 11.65 5.43
C ALA A 149 5.90 12.77 5.83
N ASP A 150 4.87 12.40 6.59
CA ASP A 150 3.84 13.29 7.13
C ASP A 150 3.84 13.17 8.66
N ALA A 151 4.06 14.30 9.34
CA ALA A 151 4.08 14.38 10.79
C ALA A 151 2.70 14.19 11.42
N ASP A 152 1.64 14.50 10.69
CA ASP A 152 0.26 14.45 11.18
C ASP A 152 -0.38 13.06 10.92
N LEU A 153 0.29 12.17 10.19
CA LEU A 153 -0.27 10.89 9.83
C LEU A 153 -0.36 9.94 11.04
N LEU A 154 0.73 9.77 11.79
CA LEU A 154 0.83 8.77 12.86
C LEU A 154 -0.25 8.93 13.94
N PRO A 155 -0.54 10.12 14.48
CA PRO A 155 -1.57 10.30 15.51
C PRO A 155 -2.98 9.97 15.03
N ARG A 156 -3.25 10.07 13.72
CA ARG A 156 -4.57 9.82 13.13
C ARG A 156 -4.88 8.33 12.95
N LEU A 157 -3.89 7.46 12.99
CA LEU A 157 -4.06 6.02 12.71
C LEU A 157 -4.97 5.31 13.72
N SER A 158 -5.07 5.84 14.95
CA SER A 158 -6.00 5.34 15.96
C SER A 158 -7.49 5.42 15.56
N THR A 159 -7.82 6.20 14.54
CA THR A 159 -9.19 6.32 14.01
C THR A 159 -9.53 5.29 12.93
N VAL A 160 -8.55 4.53 12.43
CA VAL A 160 -8.78 3.45 11.46
C VAL A 160 -9.29 2.22 12.21
N THR A 161 -10.56 1.90 12.04
CA THR A 161 -11.24 0.82 12.79
C THR A 161 -11.30 -0.51 12.06
N CYS A 162 -11.00 -0.56 10.77
CA CYS A 162 -10.94 -1.81 10.03
C CYS A 162 -9.71 -2.64 10.44
N PRO A 163 -9.75 -3.99 10.28
CA PRO A 163 -8.57 -4.82 10.45
C PRO A 163 -7.42 -4.41 9.53
N VAL A 164 -6.20 -4.38 10.08
CA VAL A 164 -4.98 -4.01 9.32
C VAL A 164 -3.97 -5.16 9.37
N LEU A 165 -3.42 -5.53 8.22
CA LEU A 165 -2.25 -6.40 8.12
C LEU A 165 -1.05 -5.56 7.68
N VAL A 166 0.04 -5.63 8.45
CA VAL A 166 1.30 -4.96 8.13
C VAL A 166 2.37 -6.01 7.88
N LEU A 167 2.79 -6.15 6.64
CA LEU A 167 3.85 -7.07 6.20
C LEU A 167 5.14 -6.30 6.00
N TRP A 168 6.26 -6.87 6.47
CA TRP A 168 7.53 -6.16 6.42
C TRP A 168 8.71 -7.08 6.11
N GLY A 169 9.54 -6.67 5.14
CA GLY A 169 10.80 -7.35 4.85
C GLY A 169 11.77 -7.24 6.01
N VAL A 170 12.36 -8.37 6.43
CA VAL A 170 13.35 -8.39 7.53
C VAL A 170 14.59 -7.58 7.18
N ASP A 171 14.96 -7.58 5.90
CA ASP A 171 16.18 -6.96 5.38
C ASP A 171 15.89 -5.59 4.73
N ASP A 172 14.74 -4.96 5.02
CA ASP A 172 14.39 -3.64 4.47
C ASP A 172 15.32 -2.56 5.03
N THR A 173 16.06 -1.91 4.12
CA THR A 173 16.99 -0.82 4.41
C THR A 173 16.44 0.57 4.07
N VAL A 174 15.27 0.65 3.42
CA VAL A 174 14.57 1.91 3.13
C VAL A 174 13.78 2.35 4.35
N VAL A 175 12.99 1.44 4.89
CA VAL A 175 12.26 1.56 6.16
C VAL A 175 12.46 0.30 6.96
N THR A 176 13.08 0.42 8.13
CA THR A 176 13.47 -0.75 8.93
C THR A 176 12.25 -1.49 9.48
N PRO A 177 12.37 -2.78 9.86
CA PRO A 177 11.30 -3.49 10.57
C PRO A 177 10.80 -2.80 11.84
N ASP A 178 11.65 -2.04 12.52
CA ASP A 178 11.26 -1.27 13.70
C ASP A 178 10.36 -0.08 13.34
N PHE A 179 10.60 0.54 12.17
CA PHE A 179 9.65 1.51 11.61
C PHE A 179 8.27 0.86 11.39
N GLY A 180 8.24 -0.31 10.73
CA GLY A 180 7.01 -1.05 10.48
C GLY A 180 6.28 -1.46 11.75
N ARG A 181 7.02 -1.86 12.77
CA ARG A 181 6.46 -2.24 14.09
C ARG A 181 5.81 -1.06 14.77
N ALA A 182 6.46 0.10 14.76
CA ALA A 182 5.91 1.34 15.31
C ALA A 182 4.71 1.84 14.51
N TYR A 183 4.75 1.71 13.18
CA TYR A 183 3.61 2.04 12.31
C TYR A 183 2.40 1.16 12.65
N ALA A 184 2.58 -0.16 12.73
CA ALA A 184 1.53 -1.10 13.07
C ALA A 184 0.93 -0.83 14.47
N ALA A 185 1.77 -0.50 15.46
CA ALA A 185 1.34 -0.23 16.83
C ALA A 185 0.41 0.99 16.94
N ALA A 186 0.40 1.88 15.96
CA ALA A 186 -0.49 3.05 15.96
C ALA A 186 -1.93 2.74 15.52
N PHE A 187 -2.19 1.57 14.92
CA PHE A 187 -3.53 1.14 14.56
C PHE A 187 -4.16 0.30 15.67
N PRO A 188 -5.47 0.46 15.96
CA PRO A 188 -6.15 -0.31 17.02
C PRO A 188 -6.21 -1.83 16.74
N HIS A 189 -6.27 -2.21 15.47
CA HIS A 189 -6.54 -3.58 15.03
C HIS A 189 -5.51 -4.07 14.01
N ALA A 190 -4.23 -3.80 14.24
CA ALA A 190 -3.17 -4.25 13.36
C ALA A 190 -2.53 -5.57 13.79
N ARG A 191 -2.19 -6.38 12.78
CA ARG A 191 -1.30 -7.53 12.89
C ARG A 191 -0.02 -7.22 12.11
N PHE A 192 1.12 -7.28 12.78
CA PHE A 192 2.44 -7.08 12.18
C PHE A 192 3.12 -8.42 11.93
N GLU A 193 3.60 -8.64 10.70
CA GLU A 193 4.30 -9.87 10.34
C GLU A 193 5.55 -9.57 9.51
N LEU A 194 6.64 -10.24 9.85
CA LEU A 194 7.90 -10.16 9.13
C LEU A 194 7.95 -11.14 7.96
N VAL A 195 8.53 -10.73 6.83
CA VAL A 195 8.81 -11.56 5.67
C VAL A 195 10.30 -11.88 5.63
N PRO A 196 10.74 -13.07 6.06
CA PRO A 196 12.14 -13.44 6.12
C PRO A 196 12.81 -13.46 4.75
N GLY A 197 14.03 -12.90 4.68
CA GLY A 197 14.85 -12.84 3.47
C GLY A 197 14.29 -11.92 2.39
N ALA A 198 13.41 -10.99 2.75
CA ALA A 198 12.94 -9.93 1.88
C ALA A 198 13.48 -8.57 2.34
N GLY A 199 13.85 -7.72 1.39
CA GLY A 199 14.11 -6.30 1.55
C GLY A 199 12.85 -5.47 1.34
N HIS A 200 12.99 -4.31 0.68
CA HIS A 200 11.91 -3.33 0.47
C HIS A 200 10.85 -3.73 -0.58
N GLN A 201 11.00 -4.88 -1.24
CA GLN A 201 10.07 -5.34 -2.26
C GLN A 201 9.61 -6.79 -2.03
N PRO A 202 9.00 -7.12 -0.88
CA PRO A 202 8.66 -8.51 -0.52
C PRO A 202 7.77 -9.20 -1.54
N ILE A 203 6.87 -8.47 -2.20
CA ILE A 203 5.98 -9.01 -3.26
C ILE A 203 6.78 -9.61 -4.43
N ARG A 204 7.97 -9.06 -4.71
CA ARG A 204 8.86 -9.54 -5.78
C ARG A 204 9.88 -10.54 -5.27
N GLU A 205 10.40 -10.30 -4.08
CA GLU A 205 11.52 -11.05 -3.50
C GLU A 205 11.08 -12.36 -2.86
N LYS A 206 9.89 -12.36 -2.23
CA LYS A 206 9.31 -13.52 -1.51
C LYS A 206 7.80 -13.63 -1.73
N PRO A 207 7.33 -13.73 -2.99
CA PRO A 207 5.91 -13.70 -3.32
C PRO A 207 5.11 -14.77 -2.58
N GLU A 208 5.57 -16.01 -2.53
CA GLU A 208 4.88 -17.12 -1.86
C GLU A 208 4.61 -16.83 -0.38
N THR A 209 5.59 -16.26 0.32
CA THR A 209 5.45 -15.91 1.74
C THR A 209 4.43 -14.80 1.93
N VAL A 210 4.48 -13.76 1.08
CA VAL A 210 3.53 -12.64 1.11
C VAL A 210 2.12 -13.13 0.82
N PHE A 211 1.95 -13.94 -0.23
CA PHE A 211 0.63 -14.42 -0.66
C PHE A 211 -0.01 -15.33 0.38
N THR A 212 0.74 -16.28 0.96
CA THR A 212 0.24 -17.14 2.04
C THR A 212 -0.29 -16.32 3.23
N ARG A 213 0.42 -15.27 3.63
CA ARG A 213 -0.01 -14.41 4.76
C ARG A 213 -1.22 -13.57 4.41
N LEU A 214 -1.24 -13.05 3.18
CA LEU A 214 -2.35 -12.27 2.65
C LEU A 214 -3.63 -13.12 2.56
N ASP A 215 -3.55 -14.31 1.98
CA ASP A 215 -4.69 -15.22 1.84
C ASP A 215 -5.28 -15.60 3.21
N SER A 216 -4.41 -15.87 4.19
CA SER A 216 -4.82 -16.11 5.58
C SER A 216 -5.55 -14.91 6.21
N PHE A 217 -5.20 -13.69 5.82
CA PHE A 217 -5.86 -12.47 6.30
C PHE A 217 -7.17 -12.18 5.57
N LEU A 218 -7.24 -12.48 4.29
CA LEU A 218 -8.42 -12.25 3.45
C LEU A 218 -9.52 -13.30 3.68
N THR A 219 -9.14 -14.52 4.04
CA THR A 219 -10.10 -15.59 4.33
C THR A 219 -10.99 -15.18 5.53
N PRO A 220 -12.33 -15.21 5.40
CA PRO A 220 -13.22 -14.94 6.52
C PRO A 220 -12.92 -15.92 7.67
N ARG A 221 -12.68 -15.43 8.87
CA ARG A 221 -12.64 -16.30 10.06
C ARG A 221 -14.04 -16.89 10.21
N THR A 222 -14.21 -18.16 9.89
CA THR A 222 -15.39 -18.90 10.33
C THR A 222 -15.47 -18.77 11.84
N SER A 223 -16.46 -18.02 12.30
CA SER A 223 -16.79 -17.99 13.72
C SER A 223 -17.07 -19.43 14.10
N ALA A 224 -16.21 -20.04 14.90
CA ALA A 224 -16.54 -21.27 15.58
C ALA A 224 -17.72 -20.89 16.53
N THR A 225 -18.93 -21.10 16.06
CA THR A 225 -20.11 -21.15 16.93
C THR A 225 -19.88 -22.36 17.84
N GLY A 226 -19.32 -22.06 19.03
CA GLY A 226 -19.31 -23.01 20.11
C GLY A 226 -20.75 -23.32 20.48
N HIS A 227 -21.05 -24.59 20.46
CA HIS A 227 -22.23 -25.19 21.07
C HIS A 227 -22.02 -25.31 22.56
#